data_1ca4e86e40247bad2795a136ef8c65b5
#
_entry.id   1ca4e86e40247bad2795a136ef8c65b5
#
_cell.length_a   1.000
_cell.length_b   1.000
_cell.length_c   1.000
_cell.angle_alpha   90.00
_cell.angle_beta   90.00
_cell.angle_gamma   90.00
#
_symmetry.space_group_name_H-M   'P 1'
#
loop_
_entity.id
_entity.type
_entity.pdbx_description
1 polymer ?
#
loop_
_entity_poly.entity_id
_entity_poly.type
_entity_poly.pdbx_seq_one_letter_code
_entity_poly.pdbx_strand_id
1 'polypeptide(L)'
;CIRDSGNGFEHLVAVVLLIVGILIGTIVGVWSAKKVKMTDMPQLVSVFNTVGGGAAALVALNDILTSEELPTLVVLITAGLGIMIGSVTFTGSLIAAGKLQGVKFLRKLTLPAKGVWNIGFIVLTVVSFVMLCVQPEQRLLWCVLTTVFALCYGLVFVIPIGGADMPVVISVLNACTGTAVAMSGLAINNICLLYTSPS
;
A
#
# COMPACT_ATOMS: atom_id res chain seq x y z
N CYS A 1 13.80 -19.02 -0.75
CA CYS A 1 14.88 -19.75 -0.10
C CYS A 1 14.62 -19.74 1.40
N ILE A 2 14.15 -20.84 1.95
CA ILE A 2 13.96 -21.01 3.39
C ILE A 2 15.37 -21.11 3.96
N ARG A 3 15.81 -20.07 4.68
CA ARG A 3 17.09 -20.11 5.41
C ARG A 3 16.88 -21.05 6.59
N ASP A 4 17.48 -22.20 6.47
CA ASP A 4 17.55 -23.26 7.45
C ASP A 4 18.37 -22.74 8.64
N SER A 5 17.73 -22.50 9.76
CA SER A 5 18.32 -22.65 11.09
C SER A 5 17.26 -22.60 12.20
N GLY A 6 16.91 -23.76 12.70
CA GLY A 6 16.77 -23.98 14.11
C GLY A 6 15.59 -23.38 14.85
N ASN A 7 14.37 -23.45 14.36
CA ASN A 7 13.23 -23.55 15.27
C ASN A 7 12.00 -24.04 14.50
N GLY A 8 11.76 -25.34 14.53
CA GLY A 8 10.54 -25.95 14.00
C GLY A 8 9.24 -25.30 14.53
N PHE A 9 9.35 -24.64 15.68
CA PHE A 9 8.25 -23.86 16.29
C PHE A 9 7.97 -22.57 15.51
N GLU A 10 8.97 -21.81 15.07
CA GLU A 10 8.76 -20.58 14.29
C GLU A 10 8.14 -20.88 12.92
N HIS A 11 8.60 -21.96 12.26
CA HIS A 11 7.98 -22.42 11.01
C HIS A 11 6.53 -22.84 11.20
N LEU A 12 6.23 -23.56 12.28
CA LEU A 12 4.87 -23.98 12.60
C LEU A 12 3.97 -22.76 12.84
N VAL A 13 4.43 -21.78 13.63
CA VAL A 13 3.70 -20.54 13.89
C VAL A 13 3.45 -19.77 12.60
N ALA A 14 4.46 -19.63 11.74
CA ALA A 14 4.31 -18.93 10.45
C ALA A 14 3.27 -19.61 9.54
N VAL A 15 3.31 -20.97 9.45
CA VAL A 15 2.33 -21.75 8.66
C VAL A 15 0.92 -21.60 9.23
N VAL A 16 0.76 -21.67 10.55
CA VAL A 16 -0.54 -21.49 11.22
C VAL A 16 -1.09 -20.09 10.96
N LEU A 17 -0.27 -19.04 11.12
CA LEU A 17 -0.68 -17.67 10.84
C LEU A 17 -1.09 -17.47 9.38
N LEU A 18 -0.36 -18.08 8.44
CA LEU A 18 -0.69 -18.05 7.01
C LEU A 18 -2.04 -18.71 6.74
N ILE A 19 -2.28 -19.91 7.28
CA ILE A 19 -3.56 -20.64 7.12
C ILE A 19 -4.70 -19.83 7.73
N VAL A 20 -4.53 -19.31 8.93
CA VAL A 20 -5.54 -18.45 9.60
C VAL A 20 -5.83 -17.20 8.77
N GLY A 21 -4.79 -16.53 8.25
CA GLY A 21 -4.96 -15.37 7.37
C GLY A 21 -5.75 -15.69 6.10
N ILE A 22 -5.44 -16.81 5.43
CA ILE A 22 -6.18 -17.28 4.24
C ILE A 22 -7.64 -17.58 4.59
N LEU A 23 -7.90 -18.28 5.70
CA LEU A 23 -9.27 -18.60 6.11
C LEU A 23 -10.09 -17.34 6.41
N ILE A 24 -9.53 -16.42 7.19
CA ILE A 24 -10.21 -15.15 7.50
C ILE A 24 -10.46 -14.35 6.22
N GLY A 25 -9.44 -14.20 5.37
CA GLY A 25 -9.55 -13.47 4.10
C GLY A 25 -10.62 -14.09 3.18
N THR A 26 -10.64 -15.42 3.07
CA THR A 26 -11.64 -16.13 2.25
C THR A 26 -13.05 -15.96 2.79
N ILE A 27 -13.26 -16.11 4.11
CA ILE A 27 -14.57 -15.97 4.74
C ILE A 27 -15.09 -14.53 4.53
N VAL A 28 -14.28 -13.52 4.84
CA VAL A 28 -14.64 -12.12 4.69
C VAL A 28 -14.87 -11.76 3.22
N GLY A 29 -14.01 -12.24 2.31
CA GLY A 29 -14.13 -12.00 0.87
C GLY A 29 -15.40 -12.59 0.28
N VAL A 30 -15.67 -13.86 0.54
CA VAL A 30 -16.88 -14.55 0.03
C VAL A 30 -18.17 -13.95 0.63
N TRP A 31 -18.15 -13.66 1.94
CA TRP A 31 -19.32 -13.03 2.59
C TRP A 31 -19.60 -11.64 2.02
N SER A 32 -18.57 -10.81 1.85
CA SER A 32 -18.68 -9.48 1.27
C SER A 32 -19.18 -9.54 -0.17
N ALA A 33 -18.60 -10.42 -1.00
CA ALA A 33 -18.97 -10.56 -2.41
C ALA A 33 -20.43 -11.00 -2.59
N LYS A 34 -20.95 -11.87 -1.71
CA LYS A 34 -22.35 -12.32 -1.75
C LYS A 34 -23.34 -11.27 -1.27
N LYS A 35 -22.94 -10.35 -0.40
CA LYS A 35 -23.86 -9.38 0.25
C LYS A 35 -23.91 -8.03 -0.46
N VAL A 36 -22.88 -7.69 -1.23
CA VAL A 36 -22.78 -6.38 -1.87
C VAL A 36 -23.66 -6.30 -3.10
N LYS A 37 -24.40 -5.17 -3.21
CA LYS A 37 -25.18 -4.83 -4.40
C LYS A 37 -24.26 -4.31 -5.50
N MET A 38 -24.67 -4.46 -6.76
CA MET A 38 -23.90 -3.96 -7.93
C MET A 38 -23.54 -2.47 -7.82
N THR A 39 -24.42 -1.66 -7.22
CA THR A 39 -24.20 -0.23 -6.98
C THR A 39 -23.08 0.07 -5.99
N ASP A 40 -22.79 -0.86 -5.08
CA ASP A 40 -21.82 -0.71 -4.01
C ASP A 40 -20.48 -1.40 -4.30
N MET A 41 -20.38 -2.04 -5.49
CA MET A 41 -19.12 -2.71 -5.94
C MET A 41 -17.89 -1.79 -5.93
N PRO A 42 -17.94 -0.52 -6.39
CA PRO A 42 -16.78 0.36 -6.34
C PRO A 42 -16.27 0.59 -4.90
N GLN A 43 -17.16 0.61 -3.92
CA GLN A 43 -16.81 0.75 -2.50
C GLN A 43 -16.04 -0.48 -2.00
N LEU A 44 -16.54 -1.67 -2.34
CA LEU A 44 -15.91 -2.94 -1.96
C LEU A 44 -14.51 -3.07 -2.57
N VAL A 45 -14.39 -2.78 -3.86
CA VAL A 45 -13.10 -2.77 -4.57
C VAL A 45 -12.12 -1.81 -3.89
N SER A 46 -12.59 -0.62 -3.51
CA SER A 46 -11.76 0.38 -2.85
C SER A 46 -11.27 -0.10 -1.47
N VAL A 47 -12.12 -0.80 -0.70
CA VAL A 47 -11.73 -1.39 0.59
C VAL A 47 -10.67 -2.47 0.41
N PHE A 48 -10.86 -3.39 -0.53
CA PHE A 48 -9.86 -4.43 -0.81
C PHE A 48 -8.55 -3.84 -1.32
N ASN A 49 -8.64 -2.81 -2.15
CA ASN A 49 -7.48 -2.09 -2.62
C ASN A 49 -6.69 -1.42 -1.48
N THR A 50 -7.40 -0.88 -0.47
CA THR A 50 -6.77 -0.36 0.75
C THR A 50 -5.94 -1.44 1.45
N VAL A 51 -6.51 -2.62 1.66
CA VAL A 51 -5.82 -3.73 2.32
C VAL A 51 -4.61 -4.18 1.50
N GLY A 52 -4.77 -4.33 0.17
CA GLY A 52 -3.69 -4.72 -0.73
C GLY A 52 -2.52 -3.73 -0.75
N GLY A 53 -2.83 -2.43 -0.88
CA GLY A 53 -1.81 -1.37 -0.83
C GLY A 53 -1.08 -1.30 0.51
N GLY A 54 -1.82 -1.43 1.62
CA GLY A 54 -1.25 -1.49 2.96
C GLY A 54 -0.34 -2.71 3.16
N ALA A 55 -0.78 -3.88 2.71
CA ALA A 55 0.01 -5.11 2.79
C ALA A 55 1.32 -5.00 1.98
N ALA A 56 1.26 -4.48 0.75
CA ALA A 56 2.44 -4.26 -0.08
C ALA A 56 3.45 -3.30 0.59
N ALA A 57 2.95 -2.19 1.15
CA ALA A 57 3.81 -1.24 1.86
C ALA A 57 4.46 -1.86 3.09
N LEU A 58 3.71 -2.63 3.87
CA LEU A 58 4.23 -3.31 5.08
C LEU A 58 5.26 -4.38 4.74
N VAL A 59 5.03 -5.18 3.69
CA VAL A 59 5.99 -6.20 3.25
C VAL A 59 7.30 -5.54 2.82
N ALA A 60 7.23 -4.49 1.98
CA ALA A 60 8.40 -3.77 1.54
C ALA A 60 9.15 -3.07 2.68
N LEU A 61 8.41 -2.51 3.64
CA LEU A 61 8.97 -1.89 4.83
C LEU A 61 9.70 -2.92 5.71
N ASN A 62 9.06 -4.07 5.95
CA ASN A 62 9.65 -5.15 6.72
C ASN A 62 10.94 -5.67 6.08
N ASP A 63 10.96 -5.84 4.75
CA ASP A 63 12.13 -6.32 4.02
C ASP A 63 13.35 -5.41 4.21
N ILE A 64 13.18 -4.09 4.08
CA ILE A 64 14.26 -3.12 4.31
C ILE A 64 14.72 -3.11 5.77
N LEU A 65 13.80 -3.20 6.73
CA LEU A 65 14.12 -3.05 8.14
C LEU A 65 14.74 -4.30 8.77
N THR A 66 14.37 -5.49 8.28
CA THR A 66 14.85 -6.78 8.82
C THR A 66 16.11 -7.28 8.14
N SER A 67 16.56 -6.67 7.05
CA SER A 67 17.81 -7.02 6.39
C SER A 67 18.99 -6.77 7.32
N GLU A 68 19.76 -7.82 7.63
CA GLU A 68 20.97 -7.71 8.49
C GLU A 68 22.09 -6.92 7.80
N GLU A 69 22.25 -7.09 6.50
CA GLU A 69 23.19 -6.35 5.67
C GLU A 69 22.56 -5.10 5.06
N LEU A 70 23.38 -4.16 4.61
CA LEU A 70 22.90 -2.99 3.88
C LEU A 70 22.25 -3.46 2.57
N PRO A 71 20.96 -3.15 2.33
CA PRO A 71 20.26 -3.57 1.12
C PRO A 71 20.96 -3.01 -0.13
N THR A 72 20.99 -3.81 -1.19
CA THR A 72 21.48 -3.34 -2.49
C THR A 72 20.62 -2.19 -3.01
N LEU A 73 21.22 -1.33 -3.87
CA LEU A 73 20.48 -0.20 -4.47
C LEU A 73 19.20 -0.66 -5.18
N VAL A 74 19.21 -1.82 -5.81
CA VAL A 74 18.03 -2.39 -6.47
C VAL A 74 16.92 -2.69 -5.46
N VAL A 75 17.24 -3.30 -4.34
CA VAL A 75 16.28 -3.59 -3.25
C VAL A 75 15.74 -2.29 -2.66
N LEU A 76 16.60 -1.29 -2.42
CA LEU A 76 16.19 0.02 -1.91
C LEU A 76 15.22 0.73 -2.87
N ILE A 77 15.49 0.69 -4.17
CA ILE A 77 14.60 1.29 -5.17
C ILE A 77 13.27 0.55 -5.24
N THR A 78 13.29 -0.77 -5.38
CA THR A 78 12.06 -1.56 -5.54
C THR A 78 11.20 -1.57 -4.29
N ALA A 79 11.80 -1.80 -3.13
CA ALA A 79 11.07 -1.77 -1.86
C ALA A 79 10.62 -0.33 -1.51
N GLY A 80 11.46 0.68 -1.73
CA GLY A 80 11.08 2.08 -1.53
C GLY A 80 9.91 2.53 -2.41
N LEU A 81 9.87 2.10 -3.68
CA LEU A 81 8.70 2.29 -4.55
C LEU A 81 7.47 1.53 -4.04
N GLY A 82 7.63 0.30 -3.57
CA GLY A 82 6.57 -0.48 -2.93
C GLY A 82 5.98 0.24 -1.72
N ILE A 83 6.82 0.79 -0.84
CA ILE A 83 6.41 1.59 0.34
C ILE A 83 5.67 2.86 -0.12
N MET A 84 6.25 3.61 -1.04
CA MET A 84 5.69 4.89 -1.50
C MET A 84 4.32 4.69 -2.15
N ILE A 85 4.23 3.85 -3.17
CA ILE A 85 3.00 3.62 -3.92
C ILE A 85 1.96 2.91 -3.05
N GLY A 86 2.35 1.90 -2.28
CA GLY A 86 1.47 1.16 -1.38
C GLY A 86 0.84 2.06 -0.30
N SER A 87 1.62 2.97 0.29
CA SER A 87 1.11 3.93 1.29
C SER A 87 0.15 4.94 0.69
N VAL A 88 0.44 5.48 -0.51
CA VAL A 88 -0.47 6.38 -1.24
C VAL A 88 -1.79 5.67 -1.55
N THR A 89 -1.74 4.44 -2.05
CA THR A 89 -2.94 3.68 -2.40
C THR A 89 -3.75 3.27 -1.17
N PHE A 90 -3.10 2.97 -0.05
CA PHE A 90 -3.77 2.67 1.21
C PHE A 90 -4.68 3.82 1.65
N THR A 91 -4.14 5.01 1.84
CA THR A 91 -4.92 6.17 2.31
C THR A 91 -5.86 6.71 1.24
N GLY A 92 -5.42 6.76 -0.01
CA GLY A 92 -6.24 7.20 -1.14
C GLY A 92 -7.50 6.35 -1.31
N SER A 93 -7.36 5.02 -1.27
CA SER A 93 -8.48 4.09 -1.39
C SER A 93 -9.40 4.13 -0.18
N LEU A 94 -8.85 4.32 1.03
CA LEU A 94 -9.65 4.48 2.24
C LEU A 94 -10.56 5.72 2.17
N ILE A 95 -10.03 6.86 1.71
CA ILE A 95 -10.80 8.08 1.50
C ILE A 95 -11.83 7.90 0.39
N ALA A 96 -11.47 7.24 -0.71
CA ALA A 96 -12.39 6.97 -1.81
C ALA A 96 -13.58 6.11 -1.34
N ALA A 97 -13.33 5.04 -0.61
CA ALA A 97 -14.37 4.20 -0.02
C ALA A 97 -15.29 5.00 0.91
N GLY A 98 -14.73 5.81 1.81
CA GLY A 98 -15.51 6.64 2.73
C GLY A 98 -16.38 7.69 2.03
N LYS A 99 -15.89 8.28 0.94
CA LYS A 99 -16.67 9.24 0.12
C LYS A 99 -17.82 8.56 -0.61
N LEU A 100 -17.62 7.36 -1.17
CA LEU A 100 -18.65 6.57 -1.81
C LEU A 100 -19.74 6.12 -0.82
N GLN A 101 -19.33 5.77 0.42
CA GLN A 101 -20.27 5.46 1.50
C GLN A 101 -21.06 6.68 2.00
N GLY A 102 -20.77 7.85 1.46
CA GLY A 102 -21.51 9.08 1.81
C GLY A 102 -21.17 9.65 3.17
N VAL A 103 -19.99 9.36 3.73
CA VAL A 103 -19.55 9.92 5.00
C VAL A 103 -19.53 11.45 4.91
N LYS A 104 -20.44 12.10 5.62
CA LYS A 104 -20.70 13.55 5.53
C LYS A 104 -19.45 14.40 5.81
N PHE A 105 -18.59 13.95 6.71
CA PHE A 105 -17.33 14.62 7.03
C PHE A 105 -16.39 14.67 5.84
N LEU A 106 -16.20 13.54 5.14
CA LEU A 106 -15.28 13.47 3.99
C LEU A 106 -15.80 14.21 2.75
N ARG A 107 -17.13 14.32 2.59
CA ARG A 107 -17.76 15.08 1.50
C ARG A 107 -17.61 16.59 1.68
N LYS A 108 -17.56 17.07 2.94
CA LYS A 108 -17.43 18.49 3.27
C LYS A 108 -15.97 18.96 3.39
N LEU A 109 -15.04 18.00 3.45
CA LEU A 109 -13.63 18.34 3.61
C LEU A 109 -13.08 18.95 2.31
N THR A 110 -12.86 20.26 2.35
CA THR A 110 -12.23 21.01 1.26
C THR A 110 -10.92 21.59 1.77
N LEU A 111 -9.84 21.28 1.06
CA LEU A 111 -8.53 21.85 1.37
C LEU A 111 -8.36 23.17 0.62
N PRO A 112 -8.02 24.28 1.30
CA PRO A 112 -7.61 25.50 0.61
C PRO A 112 -6.27 25.25 -0.10
N ALA A 113 -6.04 25.91 -1.23
CA ALA A 113 -4.80 25.81 -2.01
C ALA A 113 -4.40 24.35 -2.39
N LYS A 114 -5.36 23.57 -2.89
CA LYS A 114 -5.23 22.14 -3.22
C LYS A 114 -3.97 21.78 -4.00
N GLY A 115 -3.59 22.61 -4.97
CA GLY A 115 -2.40 22.39 -5.81
C GLY A 115 -1.11 22.46 -5.00
N VAL A 116 -0.99 23.40 -4.09
CA VAL A 116 0.23 23.61 -3.28
C VAL A 116 0.47 22.41 -2.35
N TRP A 117 -0.57 21.94 -1.67
CA TRP A 117 -0.47 20.76 -0.79
C TRP A 117 -0.11 19.49 -1.55
N ASN A 118 -0.72 19.25 -2.72
CA ASN A 118 -0.39 18.10 -3.55
C ASN A 118 1.07 18.15 -4.01
N ILE A 119 1.53 19.28 -4.54
CA ILE A 119 2.93 19.43 -4.97
C ILE A 119 3.88 19.32 -3.78
N GLY A 120 3.54 19.91 -2.64
CA GLY A 120 4.36 19.85 -1.43
C GLY A 120 4.58 18.41 -0.95
N PHE A 121 3.50 17.64 -0.78
CA PHE A 121 3.60 16.27 -0.27
C PHE A 121 4.23 15.30 -1.27
N ILE A 122 3.99 15.44 -2.58
CA ILE A 122 4.65 14.59 -3.57
C ILE A 122 6.16 14.87 -3.60
N VAL A 123 6.57 16.14 -3.54
CA VAL A 123 8.00 16.51 -3.50
C VAL A 123 8.65 15.96 -2.23
N LEU A 124 8.02 16.10 -1.06
CA LEU A 124 8.55 15.55 0.20
C LEU A 124 8.66 14.03 0.15
N THR A 125 7.67 13.35 -0.43
CA THR A 125 7.70 11.89 -0.61
C THR A 125 8.84 11.46 -1.52
N VAL A 126 9.01 12.13 -2.67
CA VAL A 126 10.09 11.83 -3.63
C VAL A 126 11.46 12.14 -3.02
N VAL A 127 11.62 13.25 -2.34
CA VAL A 127 12.89 13.60 -1.67
C VAL A 127 13.24 12.57 -0.60
N SER A 128 12.28 12.17 0.25
CA SER A 128 12.51 11.14 1.27
C SER A 128 12.89 9.80 0.65
N PHE A 129 12.27 9.41 -0.47
CA PHE A 129 12.61 8.20 -1.21
C PHE A 129 14.03 8.27 -1.81
N VAL A 130 14.39 9.40 -2.41
CA VAL A 130 15.76 9.58 -2.94
C VAL A 130 16.80 9.52 -1.81
N MET A 131 16.51 10.13 -0.67
CA MET A 131 17.40 10.09 0.49
C MET A 131 17.53 8.68 1.08
N LEU A 132 16.48 7.86 1.02
CA LEU A 132 16.56 6.43 1.36
C LEU A 132 17.58 5.69 0.49
N CYS A 133 17.63 6.01 -0.81
CA CYS A 133 18.59 5.39 -1.72
C CYS A 133 20.03 5.92 -1.53
N VAL A 134 20.19 7.19 -1.15
CA VAL A 134 21.51 7.85 -1.00
C VAL A 134 22.12 7.57 0.38
N GLN A 135 21.30 7.44 1.43
CA GLN A 135 21.75 7.25 2.82
C GLN A 135 21.17 5.96 3.43
N PRO A 136 21.61 4.78 2.97
CA PRO A 136 21.05 3.51 3.45
C PRO A 136 21.37 3.23 4.93
N GLU A 137 22.36 3.91 5.51
CA GLU A 137 22.67 3.81 6.93
C GLU A 137 21.53 4.31 7.83
N GLN A 138 20.80 5.34 7.38
CA GLN A 138 19.63 5.90 8.09
C GLN A 138 18.30 5.37 7.54
N ARG A 139 18.30 4.12 7.07
CA ARG A 139 17.14 3.50 6.43
C ARG A 139 15.84 3.62 7.22
N LEU A 140 15.90 3.44 8.55
CA LEU A 140 14.73 3.56 9.41
C LEU A 140 14.09 4.94 9.32
N LEU A 141 14.89 6.00 9.44
CA LEU A 141 14.39 7.38 9.37
C LEU A 141 13.73 7.67 8.02
N TRP A 142 14.43 7.34 6.92
CA TRP A 142 13.94 7.64 5.58
C TRP A 142 12.75 6.77 5.18
N CYS A 143 12.67 5.50 5.62
CA CYS A 143 11.49 4.66 5.44
C CYS A 143 10.27 5.24 6.15
N VAL A 144 10.42 5.67 7.41
CA VAL A 144 9.32 6.27 8.17
C VAL A 144 8.86 7.58 7.53
N LEU A 145 9.78 8.46 7.14
CA LEU A 145 9.45 9.72 6.47
C LEU A 145 8.75 9.49 5.13
N THR A 146 9.26 8.58 4.30
CA THR A 146 8.63 8.22 3.02
C THR A 146 7.21 7.68 3.24
N THR A 147 7.02 6.80 4.21
CA THR A 147 5.71 6.25 4.56
C THR A 147 4.75 7.35 5.00
N VAL A 148 5.16 8.22 5.93
CA VAL A 148 4.30 9.29 6.46
C VAL A 148 3.92 10.30 5.38
N PHE A 149 4.88 10.75 4.58
CA PHE A 149 4.60 11.71 3.50
C PHE A 149 3.75 11.08 2.39
N ALA A 150 3.97 9.80 2.06
CA ALA A 150 3.15 9.08 1.10
C ALA A 150 1.70 8.89 1.60
N LEU A 151 1.50 8.57 2.88
CA LEU A 151 0.17 8.51 3.50
C LEU A 151 -0.54 9.88 3.42
N CYS A 152 0.15 10.95 3.78
CA CYS A 152 -0.39 12.31 3.69
C CYS A 152 -0.71 12.70 2.23
N TYR A 153 0.16 12.35 1.28
CA TYR A 153 -0.08 12.60 -0.14
C TYR A 153 -1.33 11.87 -0.63
N GLY A 154 -1.51 10.60 -0.28
CA GLY A 154 -2.72 9.84 -0.65
C GLY A 154 -4.01 10.48 -0.14
N LEU A 155 -4.00 11.03 1.08
CA LEU A 155 -5.13 11.80 1.63
C LEU A 155 -5.41 13.05 0.81
N VAL A 156 -4.37 13.89 0.62
CA VAL A 156 -4.50 15.19 -0.05
C VAL A 156 -4.88 15.03 -1.52
N PHE A 157 -4.40 13.97 -2.18
CA PHE A 157 -4.70 13.67 -3.57
C PHE A 157 -6.19 13.36 -3.79
N VAL A 158 -6.80 12.53 -2.94
CA VAL A 158 -8.18 12.05 -3.14
C VAL A 158 -9.24 12.99 -2.55
N ILE A 159 -8.91 13.77 -1.51
CA ILE A 159 -9.86 14.68 -0.86
C ILE A 159 -10.54 15.66 -1.84
N PRO A 160 -9.86 16.32 -2.79
CA PRO A 160 -10.51 17.29 -3.67
C PRO A 160 -11.38 16.68 -4.78
N ILE A 161 -11.29 15.36 -5.00
CA ILE A 161 -11.99 14.69 -6.12
C ILE A 161 -13.46 14.43 -5.76
N GLY A 162 -14.36 14.73 -6.69
CA GLY A 162 -15.80 14.55 -6.50
C GLY A 162 -16.23 13.07 -6.46
N GLY A 163 -17.39 12.78 -5.85
CA GLY A 163 -17.90 11.41 -5.78
C GLY A 163 -18.22 10.79 -7.15
N ALA A 164 -18.56 11.61 -8.14
CA ALA A 164 -18.84 11.14 -9.51
C ALA A 164 -17.58 10.59 -10.21
N ASP A 165 -16.41 11.15 -9.92
CA ASP A 165 -15.14 10.77 -10.53
C ASP A 165 -14.41 9.67 -9.73
N MET A 166 -14.97 9.24 -8.58
CA MET A 166 -14.36 8.23 -7.72
C MET A 166 -14.10 6.88 -8.40
N PRO A 167 -14.97 6.34 -9.27
CA PRO A 167 -14.70 5.07 -9.95
C PRO A 167 -13.40 5.11 -10.78
N VAL A 168 -13.13 6.24 -11.44
CA VAL A 168 -11.88 6.43 -12.21
C VAL A 168 -10.68 6.45 -11.29
N VAL A 169 -10.77 7.18 -10.17
CA VAL A 169 -9.69 7.25 -9.17
C VAL A 169 -9.40 5.87 -8.58
N ILE A 170 -10.44 5.08 -8.26
CA ILE A 170 -10.28 3.72 -7.75
C ILE A 170 -9.57 2.82 -8.76
N SER A 171 -9.89 2.93 -10.04
CA SER A 171 -9.21 2.18 -11.11
C SER A 171 -7.72 2.53 -11.16
N VAL A 172 -7.37 3.81 -11.10
CA VAL A 172 -5.96 4.27 -11.04
C VAL A 172 -5.26 3.75 -9.79
N LEU A 173 -5.89 3.88 -8.62
CA LEU A 173 -5.33 3.39 -7.36
C LEU A 173 -5.16 1.87 -7.36
N ASN A 174 -6.06 1.12 -8.03
CA ASN A 174 -5.92 -0.33 -8.18
C ASN A 174 -4.71 -0.69 -9.03
N ALA A 175 -4.50 -0.01 -10.16
CA ALA A 175 -3.30 -0.19 -10.97
C ALA A 175 -2.02 0.15 -10.18
N CYS A 176 -2.06 1.20 -9.37
CA CYS A 176 -0.95 1.56 -8.45
C CYS A 176 -0.71 0.46 -7.41
N THR A 177 -1.76 -0.14 -6.84
CA THR A 177 -1.61 -1.28 -5.90
C THR A 177 -0.94 -2.46 -6.57
N GLY A 178 -1.35 -2.81 -7.80
CA GLY A 178 -0.70 -3.84 -8.58
C GLY A 178 0.80 -3.56 -8.79
N THR A 179 1.14 -2.32 -9.12
CA THR A 179 2.54 -1.88 -9.25
C THR A 179 3.29 -2.00 -7.92
N ALA A 180 2.68 -1.60 -6.80
CA ALA A 180 3.30 -1.71 -5.46
C ALA A 180 3.60 -3.17 -5.10
N VAL A 181 2.65 -4.08 -5.35
CA VAL A 181 2.83 -5.53 -5.13
C VAL A 181 3.95 -6.09 -6.00
N ALA A 182 4.00 -5.70 -7.29
CA ALA A 182 5.06 -6.12 -8.21
C ALA A 182 6.44 -5.62 -7.72
N MET A 183 6.56 -4.37 -7.30
CA MET A 183 7.80 -3.82 -6.75
C MET A 183 8.23 -4.52 -5.46
N SER A 184 7.29 -4.80 -4.55
CA SER A 184 7.58 -5.57 -3.33
C SER A 184 8.01 -7.00 -3.67
N GLY A 185 7.39 -7.63 -4.67
CA GLY A 185 7.79 -8.95 -5.17
C GLY A 185 9.21 -8.98 -5.73
N LEU A 186 9.60 -7.93 -6.47
CA LEU A 186 10.98 -7.77 -6.96
C LEU A 186 11.96 -7.57 -5.80
N ALA A 187 11.61 -6.78 -4.79
CA ALA A 187 12.47 -6.52 -3.64
C ALA A 187 12.84 -7.82 -2.90
N ILE A 188 11.84 -8.67 -2.64
CA ILE A 188 12.04 -9.97 -1.96
C ILE A 188 12.45 -11.10 -2.92
N ASN A 189 12.76 -10.79 -4.19
CA ASN A 189 13.12 -11.73 -5.25
C ASN A 189 12.10 -12.88 -5.42
N ASN A 190 10.82 -12.53 -5.30
CA ASN A 190 9.70 -13.46 -5.42
C ASN A 190 8.96 -13.27 -6.75
N ILE A 191 9.32 -14.06 -7.74
CA ILE A 191 8.74 -14.01 -9.09
C ILE A 191 7.23 -14.26 -9.08
N CYS A 192 6.71 -15.05 -8.14
CA CYS A 192 5.28 -15.35 -8.05
C CYS A 192 4.45 -14.07 -7.80
N LEU A 193 4.90 -13.19 -6.90
CA LEU A 193 4.22 -11.90 -6.65
C LEU A 193 4.26 -10.96 -7.86
N LEU A 194 5.30 -11.05 -8.68
CA LEU A 194 5.41 -10.24 -9.90
C LEU A 194 4.34 -10.63 -10.92
N TYR A 195 4.11 -11.95 -11.13
CA TYR A 195 3.16 -12.45 -12.11
C TYR A 195 1.70 -12.47 -11.63
N THR A 196 1.46 -12.52 -10.33
CA THR A 196 0.12 -12.54 -9.76
C THR A 196 -0.39 -11.16 -9.33
N SER A 197 0.38 -10.11 -9.61
CA SER A 197 -0.04 -8.74 -9.38
C SER A 197 -1.35 -8.45 -10.15
N PRO A 198 -2.45 -8.06 -9.48
CA PRO A 198 -3.69 -7.73 -10.17
C PRO A 198 -3.50 -6.46 -11.01
N SER A 199 -3.64 -6.63 -12.28
CA SER A 199 -3.64 -5.53 -13.26
C SER A 199 -5.05 -4.98 -13.47
#